data_be1f2097428134ea8074c234155d13d3
#
_entry.id   be1f2097428134ea8074c234155d13d3
#
_cell.length_a   1.000
_cell.length_b   1.000
_cell.length_c   1.000
_cell.angle_alpha   90.00
_cell.angle_beta   90.00
_cell.angle_gamma   90.00
#
_symmetry.space_group_name_H-M   'P 1'
#
loop_
_entity.id
_entity.type
_entity.pdbx_description
1 polymer ?
#
loop_
_entity_poly.entity_id
_entity_poly.type
_entity_poly.pdbx_seq_one_letter_code
_entity_poly.pdbx_strand_id
1 'polypeptide(L)'
;MEVIYRSTRSNSEPVTASQAILKGLSDDGGLFVPDHIPALDKSLSELAGMSYQQVAYEVMKLFLTDFTEEELKNCINNAYDSKFDTEKIAPLVQADDAYYLELFHGSTIAFKDMALSILPHLMITSARKNNIKNEIVILTATSGDTGKAALAGFADVKGTRIIVFYPKNGVSPIQEKQMVTQKGANTFVVGIHGNFDDAQTGVKKIFSDKELAKEMDEKGFQFSSANSINIGRLVPQICYYVYAYAQLLKDGKITEGEKINVVVPTGNFGNILAAFYAKNMGLPIDKLICASNDNKVLYDFFRTGTYDRNREFVLTTSPSMDILISSNLERLIYRIAGNDADKNRELMSALSGNGKYEITEEMKAQLADFYGNFASEAETAAEIRRLYEKCGYVIDTHTAVAFAVYGKYVVETGDHKTTVIASTASPFKFTRSVMDAIDIKYDAMGDFELVDELSKIAKVKVPNAIEEIRTAPVLHDTQCDVDKMKDTVKSFLGM
;
A
#
# COMPACT_ATOMS: atom_id res chain seq x y z
N MET A 1 6.83 -25.29 9.98
CA MET A 1 8.23 -24.82 10.17
C MET A 1 8.11 -23.37 10.58
N GLU A 2 8.89 -22.92 11.56
CA GLU A 2 8.85 -21.53 12.01
C GLU A 2 9.48 -20.62 10.93
N VAL A 3 8.81 -19.49 10.60
CA VAL A 3 9.33 -18.48 9.70
C VAL A 3 10.01 -17.41 10.53
N ILE A 4 11.27 -17.17 10.28
CA ILE A 4 12.07 -16.12 10.92
C ILE A 4 12.37 -15.01 9.91
N TYR A 5 12.63 -13.82 10.41
CA TYR A 5 12.82 -12.62 9.58
C TYR A 5 14.26 -12.12 9.67
N ARG A 6 14.83 -11.79 8.52
CA ARG A 6 16.21 -11.30 8.38
C ARG A 6 16.22 -9.90 7.77
N SER A 7 17.29 -9.15 8.03
CA SER A 7 17.55 -7.89 7.32
C SER A 7 17.99 -8.17 5.89
N THR A 8 17.56 -7.32 4.96
CA THR A 8 18.05 -7.32 3.58
C THR A 8 19.49 -6.81 3.43
N ARG A 9 20.07 -6.20 4.47
CA ARG A 9 21.40 -5.51 4.38
C ARG A 9 22.47 -6.07 5.29
N SER A 10 22.16 -7.00 6.16
CA SER A 10 23.14 -7.64 7.03
C SER A 10 22.75 -9.08 7.38
N ASN A 11 23.75 -9.82 7.86
CA ASN A 11 23.56 -11.15 8.44
C ASN A 11 23.37 -11.08 9.97
N SER A 12 22.65 -10.02 10.44
CA SER A 12 22.27 -9.88 11.84
C SER A 12 21.40 -11.06 12.30
N GLU A 13 21.34 -11.25 13.63
CA GLU A 13 20.47 -12.27 14.23
C GLU A 13 19.03 -12.13 13.72
N PRO A 14 18.40 -13.25 13.32
CA PRO A 14 17.03 -13.24 12.87
C PRO A 14 16.07 -12.88 14.00
N VAL A 15 14.92 -12.35 13.63
CA VAL A 15 13.86 -11.97 14.56
C VAL A 15 12.57 -12.71 14.24
N THR A 16 11.66 -12.83 15.20
CA THR A 16 10.32 -13.38 14.98
C THR A 16 9.44 -12.39 14.19
N ALA A 17 8.30 -12.84 13.69
CA ALA A 17 7.36 -11.97 12.96
C ALA A 17 6.89 -10.81 13.85
N SER A 18 6.54 -11.06 15.12
CA SER A 18 6.10 -10.02 16.04
C SER A 18 7.19 -8.96 16.30
N GLN A 19 8.46 -9.39 16.42
CA GLN A 19 9.58 -8.47 16.56
C GLN A 19 9.82 -7.63 15.30
N ALA A 20 9.73 -8.23 14.12
CA ALA A 20 9.86 -7.53 12.84
C ALA A 20 8.76 -6.47 12.63
N ILE A 21 7.51 -6.79 13.01
CA ILE A 21 6.37 -5.87 12.95
C ILE A 21 6.58 -4.68 13.89
N LEU A 22 7.02 -4.91 15.12
CA LEU A 22 7.26 -3.85 16.10
C LEU A 22 8.40 -2.92 15.68
N LYS A 23 9.51 -3.48 15.22
CA LYS A 23 10.65 -2.70 14.74
C LYS A 23 10.30 -1.94 13.44
N GLY A 24 9.54 -2.57 12.54
CA GLY A 24 9.20 -2.03 11.23
C GLY A 24 10.37 -1.96 10.25
N LEU A 25 11.57 -1.66 10.73
CA LEU A 25 12.83 -1.55 9.99
C LEU A 25 13.96 -2.18 10.83
N SER A 26 14.93 -2.79 10.18
CA SER A 26 16.12 -3.29 10.85
C SER A 26 17.05 -2.16 11.29
N ASP A 27 17.85 -2.40 12.35
CA ASP A 27 18.75 -1.41 12.93
C ASP A 27 19.86 -0.92 11.96
N ASP A 28 20.15 -1.74 10.94
CA ASP A 28 21.07 -1.44 9.84
C ASP A 28 20.43 -0.65 8.67
N GLY A 29 19.15 -0.34 8.78
CA GLY A 29 18.34 0.31 7.75
C GLY A 29 17.83 -0.62 6.65
N GLY A 30 18.09 -1.93 6.75
CA GLY A 30 17.54 -2.95 5.86
C GLY A 30 16.09 -3.29 6.17
N LEU A 31 15.41 -3.89 5.20
CA LEU A 31 14.02 -4.31 5.34
C LEU A 31 13.95 -5.74 5.87
N PHE A 32 12.95 -6.02 6.69
CA PHE A 32 12.71 -7.41 7.12
C PHE A 32 12.08 -8.22 5.98
N VAL A 33 12.64 -9.41 5.75
CA VAL A 33 12.14 -10.44 4.82
C VAL A 33 12.04 -11.78 5.54
N PRO A 34 11.05 -12.62 5.24
CA PRO A 34 11.03 -13.98 5.74
C PRO A 34 12.22 -14.75 5.15
N ASP A 35 12.83 -15.65 5.92
CA ASP A 35 13.95 -16.49 5.47
C ASP A 35 13.58 -17.37 4.28
N HIS A 36 12.32 -17.78 4.21
CA HIS A 36 11.72 -18.47 3.07
C HIS A 36 10.27 -18.02 2.87
N ILE A 37 9.75 -18.17 1.64
CA ILE A 37 8.33 -17.96 1.35
C ILE A 37 7.64 -19.32 1.52
N PRO A 38 6.72 -19.47 2.48
CA PRO A 38 6.04 -20.74 2.73
C PRO A 38 5.07 -21.07 1.58
N ALA A 39 4.91 -22.35 1.27
CA ALA A 39 3.88 -22.80 0.35
C ALA A 39 2.47 -22.75 0.99
N LEU A 40 1.43 -22.54 0.19
CA LEU A 40 0.05 -22.70 0.64
C LEU A 40 -0.15 -24.15 1.14
N ASP A 41 -0.76 -24.30 2.29
CA ASP A 41 -1.06 -25.61 2.92
C ASP A 41 -2.49 -26.09 2.64
N LYS A 42 -3.30 -25.25 2.00
CA LYS A 42 -4.64 -25.53 1.50
C LYS A 42 -4.66 -25.63 -0.02
N SER A 43 -5.46 -26.53 -0.57
CA SER A 43 -5.73 -26.56 -2.00
C SER A 43 -6.50 -25.31 -2.43
N LEU A 44 -6.36 -24.93 -3.69
CA LEU A 44 -7.06 -23.77 -4.24
C LEU A 44 -8.59 -23.97 -4.23
N SER A 45 -9.06 -25.22 -4.41
CA SER A 45 -10.46 -25.57 -4.28
C SER A 45 -11.01 -25.42 -2.86
N GLU A 46 -10.22 -25.75 -1.81
CA GLU A 46 -10.62 -25.47 -0.43
C GLU A 46 -10.75 -23.96 -0.17
N LEU A 47 -9.76 -23.18 -0.64
CA LEU A 47 -9.77 -21.71 -0.51
C LEU A 47 -10.95 -21.06 -1.23
N ALA A 48 -11.42 -21.62 -2.35
CA ALA A 48 -12.56 -21.10 -3.11
C ALA A 48 -13.89 -21.08 -2.33
N GLY A 49 -14.02 -21.96 -1.31
CA GLY A 49 -15.18 -22.00 -0.42
C GLY A 49 -15.14 -21.02 0.75
N MET A 50 -14.03 -20.31 0.96
CA MET A 50 -13.75 -19.50 2.16
C MET A 50 -14.18 -18.04 2.00
N SER A 51 -14.51 -17.39 3.13
CA SER A 51 -14.62 -15.93 3.21
C SER A 51 -13.25 -15.27 3.14
N TYR A 52 -13.22 -13.94 2.92
CA TYR A 52 -11.97 -13.18 2.94
C TYR A 52 -11.18 -13.37 4.25
N GLN A 53 -11.86 -13.31 5.40
CA GLN A 53 -11.24 -13.47 6.70
C GLN A 53 -10.63 -14.87 6.89
N GLN A 54 -11.30 -15.90 6.38
CA GLN A 54 -10.77 -17.28 6.42
C GLN A 54 -9.54 -17.43 5.53
N VAL A 55 -9.56 -16.90 4.29
CA VAL A 55 -8.38 -16.89 3.41
C VAL A 55 -7.24 -16.08 4.04
N ALA A 56 -7.54 -14.93 4.64
CA ALA A 56 -6.53 -14.11 5.32
C ALA A 56 -5.86 -14.88 6.45
N TYR A 57 -6.61 -15.64 7.25
CA TYR A 57 -6.04 -16.50 8.28
C TYR A 57 -5.14 -17.59 7.69
N GLU A 58 -5.59 -18.33 6.67
CA GLU A 58 -4.83 -19.40 6.04
C GLU A 58 -3.50 -18.89 5.44
N VAL A 59 -3.47 -17.68 4.90
CA VAL A 59 -2.26 -17.06 4.36
C VAL A 59 -1.36 -16.53 5.49
N MET A 60 -1.92 -15.71 6.38
CA MET A 60 -1.10 -15.01 7.40
C MET A 60 -0.48 -15.95 8.41
N LYS A 61 -1.15 -17.06 8.81
CA LYS A 61 -0.60 -18.05 9.74
C LYS A 61 0.72 -18.65 9.27
N LEU A 62 0.94 -18.68 7.94
CA LEU A 62 2.16 -19.22 7.33
C LEU A 62 3.35 -18.27 7.49
N PHE A 63 3.12 -16.99 7.62
CA PHE A 63 4.14 -15.95 7.79
C PHE A 63 4.31 -15.51 9.25
N LEU A 64 3.21 -15.44 9.99
CA LEU A 64 3.18 -14.93 11.37
C LEU A 64 3.17 -16.10 12.37
N THR A 65 4.18 -16.97 12.27
CA THR A 65 4.22 -18.27 12.94
C THR A 65 4.36 -18.19 14.46
N ASP A 66 4.76 -17.06 15.01
CA ASP A 66 4.81 -16.81 16.45
C ASP A 66 3.48 -16.28 17.03
N PHE A 67 2.46 -16.02 16.17
CA PHE A 67 1.11 -15.70 16.61
C PHE A 67 0.30 -16.98 16.83
N THR A 68 -0.50 -17.01 17.90
CA THR A 68 -1.49 -18.08 18.07
C THR A 68 -2.65 -17.92 17.12
N GLU A 69 -3.41 -18.99 16.88
CA GLU A 69 -4.62 -18.95 16.07
C GLU A 69 -5.62 -17.90 16.57
N GLU A 70 -5.85 -17.85 17.90
CA GLU A 70 -6.77 -16.89 18.52
C GLU A 70 -6.29 -15.45 18.33
N GLU A 71 -5.01 -15.17 18.55
CA GLU A 71 -4.42 -13.85 18.35
C GLU A 71 -4.59 -13.37 16.91
N LEU A 72 -4.28 -14.23 15.95
CA LEU A 72 -4.35 -13.87 14.53
C LEU A 72 -5.79 -13.68 14.06
N LYS A 73 -6.71 -14.58 14.44
CA LYS A 73 -8.14 -14.44 14.14
C LYS A 73 -8.73 -13.18 14.76
N ASN A 74 -8.33 -12.82 15.98
CA ASN A 74 -8.73 -11.55 16.60
C ASN A 74 -8.24 -10.34 15.79
N CYS A 75 -6.99 -10.33 15.35
CA CYS A 75 -6.46 -9.25 14.50
C CYS A 75 -7.27 -9.12 13.20
N ILE A 76 -7.53 -10.25 12.53
CA ILE A 76 -8.27 -10.31 11.26
C ILE A 76 -9.70 -9.82 11.41
N ASN A 77 -10.43 -10.32 12.41
CA ASN A 77 -11.84 -9.98 12.62
C ASN A 77 -12.04 -8.51 13.04
N ASN A 78 -11.09 -7.93 13.78
CA ASN A 78 -11.15 -6.50 14.13
C ASN A 78 -10.75 -5.59 12.96
N ALA A 79 -10.03 -6.10 11.97
CA ALA A 79 -9.59 -5.36 10.80
C ALA A 79 -10.63 -5.37 9.67
N TYR A 80 -11.14 -6.55 9.33
CA TYR A 80 -12.00 -6.80 8.17
C TYR A 80 -13.44 -7.05 8.61
N ASP A 81 -14.09 -6.01 9.07
CA ASP A 81 -15.46 -6.00 9.60
C ASP A 81 -16.36 -5.02 8.82
N SER A 82 -17.41 -4.54 9.45
CA SER A 82 -18.38 -3.58 8.87
C SER A 82 -17.78 -2.20 8.51
N LYS A 83 -16.50 -1.96 8.73
CA LYS A 83 -15.78 -0.80 8.19
C LYS A 83 -15.59 -0.88 6.67
N PHE A 84 -15.68 -2.10 6.13
CA PHE A 84 -15.74 -2.33 4.70
C PHE A 84 -17.19 -2.33 4.24
N ASP A 85 -17.51 -1.68 3.14
CA ASP A 85 -18.87 -1.52 2.62
C ASP A 85 -19.39 -2.75 1.85
N THR A 86 -18.61 -3.82 1.81
CA THR A 86 -18.97 -5.12 1.24
C THR A 86 -18.46 -6.29 2.09
N GLU A 87 -19.27 -7.33 2.26
CA GLU A 87 -18.89 -8.56 2.96
C GLU A 87 -17.74 -9.32 2.27
N LYS A 88 -17.58 -9.12 0.96
CA LYS A 88 -16.46 -9.72 0.20
C LYS A 88 -15.11 -9.07 0.49
N ILE A 89 -15.08 -7.91 1.12
CA ILE A 89 -13.88 -7.12 1.45
C ILE A 89 -13.08 -6.67 0.22
N ALA A 90 -12.74 -7.59 -0.68
CA ALA A 90 -12.00 -7.36 -1.93
C ALA A 90 -12.68 -8.12 -3.08
N PRO A 91 -13.84 -7.63 -3.57
CA PRO A 91 -14.56 -8.28 -4.65
C PRO A 91 -13.83 -8.17 -5.99
N LEU A 92 -14.11 -9.12 -6.88
CA LEU A 92 -13.76 -9.07 -8.30
C LEU A 92 -14.94 -8.60 -9.13
N VAL A 93 -14.70 -7.63 -9.99
CA VAL A 93 -15.67 -7.11 -10.98
C VAL A 93 -15.11 -7.35 -12.38
N GLN A 94 -15.89 -8.01 -13.23
CA GLN A 94 -15.52 -8.17 -14.63
C GLN A 94 -15.98 -6.95 -15.43
N ALA A 95 -15.05 -6.29 -16.09
CA ALA A 95 -15.34 -5.24 -17.05
C ALA A 95 -14.40 -5.34 -18.24
N ASP A 96 -14.93 -5.19 -19.45
CA ASP A 96 -14.20 -5.45 -20.69
C ASP A 96 -13.62 -6.87 -20.70
N ASP A 97 -12.32 -7.02 -20.97
CA ASP A 97 -11.59 -8.27 -21.07
C ASP A 97 -10.75 -8.61 -19.82
N ALA A 98 -10.95 -7.89 -18.72
CA ALA A 98 -10.22 -8.08 -17.48
C ALA A 98 -11.14 -8.18 -16.24
N TYR A 99 -10.54 -8.63 -15.14
CA TYR A 99 -11.15 -8.65 -13.81
C TYR A 99 -10.47 -7.60 -12.94
N TYR A 100 -11.27 -6.71 -12.35
CA TYR A 100 -10.81 -5.66 -11.45
C TYR A 100 -10.96 -6.13 -10.01
N LEU A 101 -9.83 -6.28 -9.32
CA LEU A 101 -9.81 -6.57 -7.89
C LEU A 101 -9.97 -5.26 -7.13
N GLU A 102 -11.20 -4.99 -6.68
CA GLU A 102 -11.56 -3.74 -6.00
C GLU A 102 -11.04 -3.76 -4.56
N LEU A 103 -9.96 -3.03 -4.30
CA LEU A 103 -9.28 -2.96 -3.01
C LEU A 103 -9.64 -1.69 -2.21
N PHE A 104 -10.74 -1.03 -2.58
CA PHE A 104 -11.09 0.30 -2.10
C PHE A 104 -12.40 0.36 -1.29
N HIS A 105 -12.85 -0.75 -0.77
CA HIS A 105 -14.10 -0.84 0.01
C HIS A 105 -13.94 -0.49 1.50
N GLY A 106 -12.74 -0.15 1.95
CA GLY A 106 -12.45 0.23 3.32
C GLY A 106 -12.73 1.70 3.63
N SER A 107 -12.43 2.09 4.87
CA SER A 107 -12.77 3.40 5.45
C SER A 107 -12.18 4.61 4.73
N THR A 108 -11.15 4.45 3.91
CA THR A 108 -10.51 5.55 3.17
C THR A 108 -10.59 5.39 1.66
N ILE A 109 -11.34 4.39 1.23
CA ILE A 109 -11.60 4.08 -0.19
C ILE A 109 -10.35 3.92 -1.05
N ALA A 110 -9.29 3.31 -0.46
CA ALA A 110 -8.05 2.96 -1.16
C ALA A 110 -7.46 1.65 -0.59
N PHE A 111 -6.66 0.94 -1.40
CA PHE A 111 -6.06 -0.35 -1.05
C PHE A 111 -5.22 -0.34 0.23
N LYS A 112 -4.77 0.83 0.65
CA LYS A 112 -3.98 0.99 1.87
C LYS A 112 -4.75 0.53 3.11
N ASP A 113 -6.08 0.60 3.08
CA ASP A 113 -6.96 0.09 4.15
C ASP A 113 -6.78 -1.41 4.36
N MET A 114 -6.49 -2.18 3.31
CA MET A 114 -6.31 -3.63 3.39
C MET A 114 -5.17 -4.04 4.36
N ALA A 115 -4.17 -3.19 4.51
CA ALA A 115 -3.05 -3.44 5.41
C ALA A 115 -3.06 -2.54 6.66
N LEU A 116 -3.56 -1.30 6.54
CA LEU A 116 -3.56 -0.37 7.67
C LEU A 116 -4.72 -0.61 8.65
N SER A 117 -5.78 -1.31 8.25
CA SER A 117 -6.82 -1.74 9.17
C SER A 117 -6.35 -2.84 10.13
N ILE A 118 -5.45 -3.72 9.70
CA ILE A 118 -4.96 -4.82 10.55
C ILE A 118 -3.66 -4.49 11.28
N LEU A 119 -2.82 -3.61 10.74
CA LEU A 119 -1.51 -3.30 11.31
C LEU A 119 -1.55 -2.91 12.80
N PRO A 120 -2.45 -2.04 13.27
CA PRO A 120 -2.51 -1.69 14.69
C PRO A 120 -2.78 -2.90 15.59
N HIS A 121 -3.64 -3.82 15.18
CA HIS A 121 -3.94 -5.04 15.93
C HIS A 121 -2.74 -5.99 15.96
N LEU A 122 -2.02 -6.12 14.85
CA LEU A 122 -0.77 -6.86 14.80
C LEU A 122 0.30 -6.24 15.69
N MET A 123 0.43 -4.90 15.69
CA MET A 123 1.40 -4.19 16.54
C MET A 123 1.12 -4.36 18.03
N ILE A 124 -0.13 -4.21 18.47
CA ILE A 124 -0.50 -4.37 19.88
C ILE A 124 -0.30 -5.82 20.33
N THR A 125 -0.68 -6.79 19.52
CA THR A 125 -0.42 -8.21 19.80
C THR A 125 1.08 -8.48 19.89
N SER A 126 1.86 -7.94 18.96
CA SER A 126 3.33 -8.02 18.96
C SER A 126 3.95 -7.39 20.20
N ALA A 127 3.49 -6.21 20.62
CA ALA A 127 3.95 -5.54 21.83
C ALA A 127 3.72 -6.42 23.08
N ARG A 128 2.52 -6.98 23.21
CA ARG A 128 2.17 -7.88 24.32
C ARG A 128 3.09 -9.12 24.32
N LYS A 129 3.32 -9.75 23.17
CA LYS A 129 4.19 -10.93 23.02
C LYS A 129 5.64 -10.66 23.41
N ASN A 130 6.12 -9.45 23.16
CA ASN A 130 7.49 -9.02 23.45
C ASN A 130 7.61 -8.26 24.79
N ASN A 131 6.57 -8.33 25.68
CA ASN A 131 6.52 -7.68 26.98
C ASN A 131 6.75 -6.15 26.94
N ILE A 132 6.43 -5.51 25.83
CA ILE A 132 6.46 -4.06 25.67
C ILE A 132 5.23 -3.48 26.37
N LYS A 133 5.45 -2.54 27.29
CA LYS A 133 4.39 -1.85 28.05
C LYS A 133 4.12 -0.44 27.55
N ASN A 134 5.04 0.11 26.77
CA ASN A 134 4.95 1.46 26.25
C ASN A 134 3.80 1.59 25.26
N GLU A 135 3.13 2.73 25.28
CA GLU A 135 2.16 3.10 24.24
C GLU A 135 2.89 3.36 22.93
N ILE A 136 2.39 2.77 21.85
CA ILE A 136 3.03 2.87 20.52
C ILE A 136 2.61 4.19 19.87
N VAL A 137 3.57 5.04 19.55
CA VAL A 137 3.38 6.30 18.85
C VAL A 137 3.75 6.15 17.39
N ILE A 138 2.76 6.23 16.50
CA ILE A 138 2.96 6.26 15.07
C ILE A 138 3.13 7.70 14.63
N LEU A 139 4.26 7.98 13.99
CA LEU A 139 4.55 9.28 13.42
C LEU A 139 4.71 9.12 11.91
N THR A 140 3.98 9.91 11.13
CA THR A 140 4.06 9.83 9.67
C THR A 140 3.94 11.19 9.00
N ALA A 141 4.65 11.36 7.90
CA ALA A 141 4.41 12.43 6.93
C ALA A 141 3.61 11.87 5.75
N THR A 142 2.70 12.65 5.22
CA THR A 142 1.84 12.23 4.13
C THR A 142 1.63 13.31 3.09
N SER A 143 1.50 12.87 1.82
CA SER A 143 0.96 13.69 0.73
C SER A 143 -0.56 13.48 0.53
N GLY A 144 -1.23 12.80 1.49
CA GLY A 144 -2.70 12.59 1.50
C GLY A 144 -3.10 11.18 1.92
N ASP A 145 -3.05 10.21 1.03
CA ASP A 145 -3.68 8.89 1.19
C ASP A 145 -3.15 8.03 2.32
N THR A 146 -1.83 7.92 2.46
CA THR A 146 -1.23 7.04 3.48
C THR A 146 -1.52 7.54 4.89
N GLY A 147 -1.44 8.86 5.10
CA GLY A 147 -1.74 9.46 6.40
C GLY A 147 -3.19 9.26 6.79
N LYS A 148 -4.13 9.48 5.86
CA LYS A 148 -5.55 9.25 6.12
C LYS A 148 -5.86 7.77 6.43
N ALA A 149 -5.30 6.85 5.66
CA ALA A 149 -5.52 5.42 5.91
C ALA A 149 -4.90 4.97 7.26
N ALA A 150 -3.75 5.52 7.63
CA ALA A 150 -3.15 5.27 8.94
C ALA A 150 -4.00 5.86 10.07
N LEU A 151 -4.47 7.11 9.94
CA LEU A 151 -5.38 7.72 10.91
C LEU A 151 -6.63 6.86 11.13
N ALA A 152 -7.28 6.42 10.05
CA ALA A 152 -8.49 5.59 10.15
C ALA A 152 -8.21 4.21 10.77
N GLY A 153 -7.08 3.58 10.40
CA GLY A 153 -6.71 2.25 10.92
C GLY A 153 -6.35 2.27 12.42
N PHE A 154 -5.68 3.33 12.88
CA PHE A 154 -5.24 3.47 14.27
C PHE A 154 -6.27 4.18 15.17
N ALA A 155 -7.34 4.75 14.62
CA ALA A 155 -8.36 5.47 15.39
C ALA A 155 -8.95 4.59 16.48
N ASP A 156 -8.89 5.08 17.72
CA ASP A 156 -9.40 4.44 18.95
C ASP A 156 -8.82 3.04 19.25
N VAL A 157 -7.72 2.64 18.59
CA VAL A 157 -7.01 1.41 18.94
C VAL A 157 -6.21 1.66 20.23
N LYS A 158 -6.64 1.02 21.31
CA LYS A 158 -6.06 1.16 22.65
C LYS A 158 -4.57 0.79 22.66
N GLY A 159 -3.76 1.62 23.29
CA GLY A 159 -2.30 1.43 23.38
C GLY A 159 -1.54 1.99 22.19
N THR A 160 -2.22 2.76 21.33
CA THR A 160 -1.58 3.46 20.22
C THR A 160 -1.93 4.95 20.21
N ARG A 161 -1.02 5.78 19.67
CA ARG A 161 -1.27 7.16 19.23
C ARG A 161 -0.76 7.33 17.82
N ILE A 162 -1.44 8.16 17.06
CA ILE A 162 -1.00 8.48 15.70
C ILE A 162 -0.95 9.99 15.49
N ILE A 163 0.20 10.47 14.99
CA ILE A 163 0.44 11.87 14.65
C ILE A 163 0.81 11.93 13.17
N VAL A 164 0.02 12.66 12.40
CA VAL A 164 0.20 12.81 10.96
C VAL A 164 0.53 14.25 10.62
N PHE A 165 1.66 14.45 9.95
CA PHE A 165 2.06 15.73 9.37
C PHE A 165 1.75 15.76 7.87
N TYR A 166 1.16 16.85 7.40
CA TYR A 166 0.89 17.06 5.97
C TYR A 166 1.22 18.50 5.55
N PRO A 167 1.64 18.75 4.31
CA PRO A 167 1.85 20.10 3.81
C PRO A 167 0.51 20.80 3.67
N LYS A 168 0.31 21.92 4.38
CA LYS A 168 -0.99 22.64 4.48
C LYS A 168 -1.61 22.99 3.12
N ASN A 169 -0.80 23.27 2.11
CA ASN A 169 -1.26 23.62 0.77
C ASN A 169 -0.81 22.59 -0.29
N GLY A 170 -0.43 21.36 0.14
CA GLY A 170 0.15 20.35 -0.73
C GLY A 170 -0.70 19.08 -0.88
N VAL A 171 -1.99 19.12 -0.49
CA VAL A 171 -2.94 18.01 -0.63
C VAL A 171 -4.24 18.53 -1.22
N SER A 172 -5.05 17.66 -1.85
CA SER A 172 -6.34 18.07 -2.39
C SER A 172 -7.32 18.46 -1.26
N PRO A 173 -8.32 19.32 -1.56
CA PRO A 173 -9.32 19.72 -0.55
C PRO A 173 -10.06 18.52 0.08
N ILE A 174 -10.38 17.50 -0.70
CA ILE A 174 -11.01 16.27 -0.20
C ILE A 174 -10.07 15.50 0.74
N GLN A 175 -8.80 15.34 0.35
CA GLN A 175 -7.80 14.66 1.19
C GLN A 175 -7.55 15.42 2.50
N GLU A 176 -7.42 16.76 2.43
CA GLU A 176 -7.27 17.55 3.64
C GLU A 176 -8.49 17.38 4.55
N LYS A 177 -9.70 17.52 4.00
CA LYS A 177 -10.92 17.37 4.76
C LYS A 177 -11.07 15.99 5.40
N GLN A 178 -10.70 14.94 4.68
CA GLN A 178 -10.64 13.58 5.25
C GLN A 178 -9.73 13.47 6.47
N MET A 179 -8.59 14.18 6.50
CA MET A 179 -7.64 14.15 7.62
C MET A 179 -8.13 15.02 8.78
N VAL A 180 -8.46 16.29 8.53
CA VAL A 180 -8.80 17.25 9.59
C VAL A 180 -10.13 16.97 10.27
N THR A 181 -10.99 16.14 9.68
CA THR A 181 -12.26 15.68 10.26
C THR A 181 -12.16 14.26 10.89
N GLN A 182 -10.96 13.66 10.92
CA GLN A 182 -10.76 12.32 11.46
C GLN A 182 -11.16 12.26 12.93
N LYS A 183 -12.05 11.33 13.27
CA LYS A 183 -12.43 11.02 14.66
C LYS A 183 -11.41 10.06 15.28
N GLY A 184 -11.35 10.08 16.61
CA GLY A 184 -10.49 9.18 17.40
C GLY A 184 -9.76 9.94 18.51
N ALA A 185 -9.85 9.46 19.74
CA ALA A 185 -9.23 10.12 20.90
C ALA A 185 -7.69 10.08 20.87
N ASN A 186 -7.12 9.20 20.07
CA ASN A 186 -5.67 8.96 19.91
C ASN A 186 -5.10 9.43 18.58
N THR A 187 -5.88 10.21 17.80
CA THR A 187 -5.49 10.70 16.47
C THR A 187 -5.14 12.18 16.52
N PHE A 188 -4.03 12.57 15.87
CA PHE A 188 -3.56 13.95 15.79
C PHE A 188 -3.12 14.27 14.37
N VAL A 189 -3.55 15.42 13.86
CA VAL A 189 -3.23 15.87 12.50
C VAL A 189 -2.66 17.28 12.56
N VAL A 190 -1.55 17.51 11.87
CA VAL A 190 -0.83 18.78 11.88
C VAL A 190 -0.51 19.23 10.45
N GLY A 191 -1.00 20.40 10.08
CA GLY A 191 -0.59 21.08 8.87
C GLY A 191 0.76 21.77 9.06
N ILE A 192 1.74 21.49 8.21
CA ILE A 192 3.02 22.20 8.27
C ILE A 192 3.10 23.34 7.24
N HIS A 193 3.80 24.39 7.59
CA HIS A 193 4.18 25.47 6.67
C HIS A 193 5.45 25.05 5.92
N GLY A 194 5.31 24.16 4.94
CA GLY A 194 6.36 23.56 4.14
C GLY A 194 5.78 22.61 3.09
N ASN A 195 6.66 21.93 2.38
CA ASN A 195 6.29 20.93 1.39
C ASN A 195 6.35 19.49 1.98
N PHE A 196 6.07 18.49 1.15
CA PHE A 196 6.07 17.09 1.59
C PHE A 196 7.47 16.59 1.99
N ASP A 197 8.52 17.04 1.32
CA ASP A 197 9.91 16.66 1.66
C ASP A 197 10.32 17.26 3.00
N ASP A 198 9.84 18.47 3.32
CA ASP A 198 10.04 19.10 4.63
C ASP A 198 9.37 18.27 5.73
N ALA A 199 8.12 17.81 5.51
CA ALA A 199 7.41 16.95 6.44
C ALA A 199 8.16 15.62 6.67
N GLN A 200 8.60 14.97 5.59
CA GLN A 200 9.35 13.71 5.67
C GLN A 200 10.69 13.89 6.41
N THR A 201 11.40 14.96 6.10
CA THR A 201 12.69 15.26 6.73
C THR A 201 12.50 15.54 8.22
N GLY A 202 11.47 16.29 8.59
CA GLY A 202 11.10 16.55 9.98
C GLY A 202 10.80 15.26 10.75
N VAL A 203 9.96 14.40 10.20
CA VAL A 203 9.65 13.09 10.79
C VAL A 203 10.90 12.23 10.95
N LYS A 204 11.77 12.14 9.93
CA LYS A 204 13.02 11.38 10.02
C LYS A 204 13.95 11.92 11.12
N LYS A 205 14.07 13.23 11.26
CA LYS A 205 14.86 13.87 12.34
C LYS A 205 14.32 13.50 13.73
N ILE A 206 12.99 13.50 13.90
CA ILE A 206 12.35 13.14 15.15
C ILE A 206 12.60 11.66 15.48
N PHE A 207 12.46 10.74 14.52
CA PHE A 207 12.74 9.31 14.70
C PHE A 207 14.21 9.03 15.07
N SER A 208 15.14 9.82 14.57
CA SER A 208 16.59 9.64 14.84
C SER A 208 17.07 10.35 16.11
N ASP A 209 16.21 11.08 16.79
CA ASP A 209 16.55 11.82 18.02
C ASP A 209 16.59 10.87 19.23
N LYS A 210 17.82 10.50 19.61
CA LYS A 210 18.05 9.56 20.73
C LYS A 210 17.67 10.13 22.11
N GLU A 211 17.76 11.45 22.27
CA GLU A 211 17.38 12.10 23.54
C GLU A 211 15.87 12.07 23.69
N LEU A 212 15.14 12.40 22.62
CA LEU A 212 13.69 12.29 22.59
C LEU A 212 13.21 10.84 22.79
N ALA A 213 13.86 9.88 22.13
CA ALA A 213 13.51 8.46 22.30
C ALA A 213 13.65 8.00 23.75
N LYS A 214 14.71 8.43 24.45
CA LYS A 214 14.89 8.15 25.88
C LYS A 214 13.83 8.82 26.75
N GLU A 215 13.55 10.10 26.52
CA GLU A 215 12.52 10.85 27.25
C GLU A 215 11.13 10.20 27.06
N MET A 216 10.82 9.75 25.85
CA MET A 216 9.58 9.02 25.56
C MET A 216 9.51 7.70 26.32
N ASP A 217 10.59 6.91 26.31
CA ASP A 217 10.62 5.63 27.04
C ASP A 217 10.38 5.83 28.56
N GLU A 218 11.01 6.84 29.15
CA GLU A 218 10.78 7.22 30.57
C GLU A 218 9.33 7.63 30.85
N LYS A 219 8.61 8.13 29.84
CA LYS A 219 7.18 8.50 29.92
C LYS A 219 6.22 7.39 29.49
N GLY A 220 6.73 6.22 29.12
CA GLY A 220 5.93 5.06 28.69
C GLY A 220 5.48 5.13 27.25
N PHE A 221 6.22 5.81 26.37
CA PHE A 221 5.97 5.88 24.93
C PHE A 221 7.12 5.29 24.14
N GLN A 222 6.83 4.77 22.95
CA GLN A 222 7.85 4.41 21.97
C GLN A 222 7.36 4.68 20.55
N PHE A 223 8.27 5.11 19.68
CA PHE A 223 7.95 5.23 18.26
C PHE A 223 7.86 3.86 17.57
N SER A 224 6.97 3.77 16.59
CA SER A 224 6.95 2.72 15.60
C SER A 224 6.50 3.27 14.24
N SER A 225 6.71 2.48 13.17
CA SER A 225 6.46 2.91 11.81
C SER A 225 5.30 2.14 11.17
N ALA A 226 4.32 2.88 10.65
CA ALA A 226 3.26 2.36 9.80
C ALA A 226 3.57 2.49 8.29
N ASN A 227 4.81 2.75 7.90
CA ASN A 227 5.22 2.91 6.52
C ASN A 227 5.07 1.59 5.73
N SER A 228 5.03 1.69 4.39
CA SER A 228 4.86 0.53 3.49
C SER A 228 5.98 -0.51 3.60
N ILE A 229 7.13 -0.13 4.17
CA ILE A 229 8.27 -1.02 4.40
C ILE A 229 8.08 -1.96 5.59
N ASN A 230 7.15 -1.69 6.51
CA ASN A 230 6.85 -2.60 7.61
C ASN A 230 6.30 -3.93 7.06
N ILE A 231 6.86 -5.06 7.50
CA ILE A 231 6.42 -6.39 7.04
C ILE A 231 4.95 -6.66 7.42
N GLY A 232 4.46 -6.08 8.51
CA GLY A 232 3.05 -6.11 8.91
C GLY A 232 2.11 -5.40 7.93
N ARG A 233 2.65 -4.65 6.96
CA ARG A 233 1.89 -4.10 5.83
C ARG A 233 2.01 -4.93 4.55
N LEU A 234 3.09 -5.69 4.39
CA LEU A 234 3.29 -6.53 3.21
C LEU A 234 2.45 -7.81 3.30
N VAL A 235 2.55 -8.53 4.42
CA VAL A 235 1.91 -9.86 4.58
C VAL A 235 0.39 -9.82 4.36
N PRO A 236 -0.39 -8.85 4.90
CA PRO A 236 -1.83 -8.78 4.64
C PRO A 236 -2.20 -8.60 3.17
N GLN A 237 -1.31 -8.03 2.37
CA GLN A 237 -1.56 -7.80 0.95
C GLN A 237 -1.47 -9.09 0.11
N ILE A 238 -0.80 -10.13 0.60
CA ILE A 238 -0.77 -11.43 -0.07
C ILE A 238 -2.16 -12.04 -0.12
N CYS A 239 -2.96 -11.82 0.92
CA CYS A 239 -4.27 -12.43 1.13
C CYS A 239 -5.25 -12.13 0.00
N TYR A 240 -5.30 -10.89 -0.47
CA TYR A 240 -6.27 -10.53 -1.49
C TYR A 240 -5.95 -11.09 -2.89
N TYR A 241 -4.70 -11.42 -3.18
CA TYR A 241 -4.37 -12.14 -4.43
C TYR A 241 -4.78 -13.60 -4.38
N VAL A 242 -4.54 -14.26 -3.24
CA VAL A 242 -5.03 -15.63 -3.02
C VAL A 242 -6.56 -15.65 -3.07
N TYR A 243 -7.22 -14.70 -2.44
CA TYR A 243 -8.68 -14.57 -2.46
C TYR A 243 -9.23 -14.25 -3.87
N ALA A 244 -8.54 -13.41 -4.65
CA ALA A 244 -8.93 -13.13 -6.04
C ALA A 244 -8.93 -14.39 -6.89
N TYR A 245 -7.87 -15.20 -6.80
CA TYR A 245 -7.80 -16.47 -7.50
C TYR A 245 -8.92 -17.43 -7.04
N ALA A 246 -9.16 -17.49 -5.73
CA ALA A 246 -10.24 -18.28 -5.14
C ALA A 246 -11.63 -17.86 -5.66
N GLN A 247 -11.89 -16.56 -5.81
CA GLN A 247 -13.12 -16.05 -6.40
C GLN A 247 -13.28 -16.48 -7.87
N LEU A 248 -12.22 -16.32 -8.69
CA LEU A 248 -12.24 -16.76 -10.10
C LEU A 248 -12.56 -18.25 -10.23
N LEU A 249 -11.93 -19.07 -9.38
CA LEU A 249 -12.18 -20.52 -9.36
C LEU A 249 -13.62 -20.84 -8.91
N LYS A 250 -14.10 -20.22 -7.84
CA LYS A 250 -15.46 -20.38 -7.33
C LYS A 250 -16.52 -20.04 -8.37
N ASP A 251 -16.30 -18.97 -9.14
CA ASP A 251 -17.23 -18.46 -10.15
C ASP A 251 -17.07 -19.18 -11.50
N GLY A 252 -16.23 -20.23 -11.58
CA GLY A 252 -15.99 -21.04 -12.79
C GLY A 252 -15.37 -20.25 -13.94
N LYS A 253 -14.63 -19.19 -13.63
CA LYS A 253 -13.95 -18.34 -14.62
C LYS A 253 -12.61 -18.92 -15.05
N ILE A 254 -12.02 -19.74 -14.19
CA ILE A 254 -10.79 -20.51 -14.43
C ILE A 254 -10.96 -21.91 -13.88
N THR A 255 -10.11 -22.82 -14.32
CA THR A 255 -9.94 -24.16 -13.72
C THR A 255 -8.79 -24.16 -12.72
N GLU A 256 -8.78 -25.11 -11.77
CA GLU A 256 -7.71 -25.21 -10.78
C GLU A 256 -6.35 -25.43 -11.44
N GLY A 257 -5.36 -24.61 -11.08
CA GLY A 257 -4.02 -24.62 -11.67
C GLY A 257 -3.89 -23.80 -12.96
N GLU A 258 -4.98 -23.25 -13.49
CA GLU A 258 -4.92 -22.36 -14.64
C GLU A 258 -4.19 -21.07 -14.29
N LYS A 259 -3.21 -20.70 -15.11
CA LYS A 259 -2.40 -19.51 -14.87
C LYS A 259 -3.12 -18.23 -15.25
N ILE A 260 -3.02 -17.24 -14.39
CA ILE A 260 -3.56 -15.88 -14.60
C ILE A 260 -2.42 -14.86 -14.66
N ASN A 261 -2.68 -13.71 -15.27
CA ASN A 261 -1.81 -12.54 -15.16
C ASN A 261 -2.33 -11.60 -14.08
N VAL A 262 -1.42 -10.86 -13.44
CA VAL A 262 -1.75 -9.84 -12.44
C VAL A 262 -1.12 -8.52 -12.84
N VAL A 263 -1.92 -7.46 -12.97
CA VAL A 263 -1.46 -6.10 -13.29
C VAL A 263 -1.60 -5.22 -12.06
N VAL A 264 -0.54 -4.51 -11.71
CA VAL A 264 -0.52 -3.69 -10.50
C VAL A 264 -0.02 -2.28 -10.81
N PRO A 265 -0.84 -1.25 -10.54
CA PRO A 265 -0.34 0.13 -10.54
C PRO A 265 0.67 0.29 -9.41
N THR A 266 1.91 0.61 -9.74
CA THR A 266 3.03 0.39 -8.83
C THR A 266 3.77 1.69 -8.51
N GLY A 267 3.83 2.01 -7.22
CA GLY A 267 4.71 3.03 -6.64
C GLY A 267 5.80 2.38 -5.77
N ASN A 268 5.56 2.26 -4.46
CA ASN A 268 6.51 1.71 -3.48
C ASN A 268 6.71 0.18 -3.54
N PHE A 269 6.25 -0.48 -4.58
CA PHE A 269 6.42 -1.90 -4.88
C PHE A 269 5.79 -2.89 -3.88
N GLY A 270 5.16 -2.44 -2.80
CA GLY A 270 4.57 -3.33 -1.77
C GLY A 270 3.48 -4.24 -2.33
N ASN A 271 2.57 -3.68 -3.10
CA ASN A 271 1.41 -4.38 -3.66
C ASN A 271 1.84 -5.49 -4.65
N ILE A 272 2.66 -5.17 -5.67
CA ILE A 272 3.13 -6.17 -6.63
C ILE A 272 4.07 -7.20 -6.00
N LEU A 273 4.84 -6.82 -4.98
CA LEU A 273 5.66 -7.75 -4.21
C LEU A 273 4.80 -8.77 -3.45
N ALA A 274 3.63 -8.36 -2.95
CA ALA A 274 2.67 -9.28 -2.35
C ALA A 274 2.14 -10.30 -3.37
N ALA A 275 1.87 -9.88 -4.61
CA ALA A 275 1.52 -10.79 -5.70
C ALA A 275 2.69 -11.75 -6.05
N PHE A 276 3.93 -11.26 -6.03
CA PHE A 276 5.13 -12.08 -6.19
C PHE A 276 5.25 -13.12 -5.07
N TYR A 277 4.96 -12.76 -3.82
CA TYR A 277 4.93 -13.71 -2.72
C TYR A 277 3.83 -14.75 -2.91
N ALA A 278 2.61 -14.34 -3.28
CA ALA A 278 1.51 -15.26 -3.58
C ALA A 278 1.89 -16.26 -4.68
N LYS A 279 2.55 -15.82 -5.76
CA LYS A 279 3.08 -16.70 -6.81
C LYS A 279 4.07 -17.72 -6.24
N ASN A 280 5.00 -17.28 -5.41
CA ASN A 280 6.02 -18.17 -4.80
C ASN A 280 5.43 -19.08 -3.70
N MET A 281 4.24 -18.79 -3.17
CA MET A 281 3.46 -19.70 -2.32
C MET A 281 2.77 -20.82 -3.12
N GLY A 282 2.82 -20.78 -4.45
CA GLY A 282 2.21 -21.76 -5.33
C GLY A 282 0.92 -21.29 -6.01
N LEU A 283 0.53 -20.00 -5.86
CA LEU A 283 -0.59 -19.45 -6.61
C LEU A 283 -0.26 -19.40 -8.11
N PRO A 284 -1.12 -19.94 -9.00
CA PRO A 284 -0.83 -20.01 -10.43
C PRO A 284 -0.89 -18.64 -11.12
N ILE A 285 0.10 -17.80 -10.87
CA ILE A 285 0.30 -16.53 -11.57
C ILE A 285 1.34 -16.74 -12.66
N ASP A 286 1.06 -16.32 -13.88
CA ASP A 286 2.01 -16.36 -14.98
C ASP A 286 2.89 -15.12 -14.99
N LYS A 287 2.30 -13.95 -15.26
CA LYS A 287 3.02 -12.68 -15.30
C LYS A 287 2.56 -11.71 -14.23
N LEU A 288 3.53 -10.98 -13.69
CA LEU A 288 3.37 -9.84 -12.80
C LEU A 288 3.66 -8.58 -13.62
N ILE A 289 2.61 -7.85 -13.97
CA ILE A 289 2.69 -6.69 -14.86
C ILE A 289 2.78 -5.44 -14.00
N CYS A 290 3.98 -4.86 -13.96
CA CYS A 290 4.29 -3.64 -13.22
C CYS A 290 3.95 -2.41 -14.06
N ALA A 291 2.89 -1.71 -13.69
CA ALA A 291 2.46 -0.50 -14.36
C ALA A 291 3.02 0.75 -13.67
N SER A 292 3.70 1.61 -14.44
CA SER A 292 4.21 2.91 -14.00
C SER A 292 3.41 4.04 -14.64
N ASN A 293 3.37 5.22 -13.99
CA ASN A 293 2.98 6.47 -14.64
C ASN A 293 4.19 7.16 -15.28
N ASP A 294 4.15 8.46 -15.53
CA ASP A 294 5.26 9.21 -16.13
C ASP A 294 6.54 9.18 -15.26
N ASN A 295 6.44 8.89 -13.95
CA ASN A 295 7.58 8.56 -13.10
C ASN A 295 8.00 7.09 -13.30
N LYS A 296 8.50 6.77 -14.48
CA LYS A 296 8.70 5.43 -15.00
C LYS A 296 10.01 4.75 -14.59
N VAL A 297 10.50 5.01 -13.39
CA VAL A 297 11.76 4.42 -12.90
C VAL A 297 11.73 2.89 -12.88
N LEU A 298 10.59 2.28 -12.52
CA LEU A 298 10.42 0.82 -12.50
C LEU A 298 10.36 0.24 -13.92
N TYR A 299 9.66 0.91 -14.85
CA TYR A 299 9.64 0.50 -16.25
C TYR A 299 11.07 0.42 -16.82
N ASP A 300 11.87 1.48 -16.62
CA ASP A 300 13.25 1.51 -17.10
C ASP A 300 14.09 0.41 -16.43
N PHE A 301 13.91 0.19 -15.11
CA PHE A 301 14.59 -0.88 -14.39
C PHE A 301 14.28 -2.28 -14.95
N PHE A 302 13.01 -2.61 -15.16
CA PHE A 302 12.64 -3.93 -15.72
C PHE A 302 13.14 -4.14 -17.15
N ARG A 303 13.29 -3.06 -17.92
CA ARG A 303 13.80 -3.13 -19.30
C ARG A 303 15.32 -3.25 -19.36
N THR A 304 16.02 -2.56 -18.49
CA THR A 304 17.51 -2.39 -18.62
C THR A 304 18.30 -3.14 -17.54
N GLY A 305 17.71 -3.42 -16.39
CA GLY A 305 18.43 -3.87 -15.20
C GLY A 305 19.09 -2.73 -14.41
N THR A 306 18.94 -1.49 -14.86
CA THR A 306 19.49 -0.29 -14.21
C THR A 306 18.37 0.46 -13.49
N TYR A 307 18.53 0.69 -12.20
CA TYR A 307 17.67 1.57 -11.40
C TYR A 307 18.36 2.93 -11.28
N ASP A 308 17.73 3.99 -11.78
CA ASP A 308 18.29 5.35 -11.77
C ASP A 308 17.23 6.36 -11.30
N ARG A 309 17.45 6.94 -10.09
CA ARG A 309 16.60 7.98 -9.51
C ARG A 309 16.98 9.41 -9.95
N ASN A 310 18.09 9.58 -10.68
CA ASN A 310 18.58 10.88 -11.13
C ASN A 310 17.78 11.33 -12.36
N ARG A 311 16.54 11.67 -12.13
CA ARG A 311 15.57 12.13 -13.14
C ARG A 311 14.64 13.19 -12.57
N GLU A 312 13.98 13.91 -13.44
CA GLU A 312 12.95 14.85 -13.05
C GLU A 312 11.77 14.13 -12.39
N PHE A 313 11.23 14.71 -11.33
CA PHE A 313 10.01 14.26 -10.67
C PHE A 313 8.81 14.91 -11.33
N VAL A 314 7.83 14.11 -11.75
CA VAL A 314 6.62 14.56 -12.43
C VAL A 314 5.44 14.42 -11.49
N LEU A 315 4.68 15.49 -11.26
CA LEU A 315 3.39 15.43 -10.58
C LEU A 315 2.33 14.94 -11.57
N THR A 316 1.61 13.88 -11.22
CA THR A 316 0.60 13.25 -12.06
C THR A 316 -0.76 13.19 -11.38
N THR A 317 -1.79 12.76 -12.13
CA THR A 317 -3.13 12.48 -11.60
C THR A 317 -3.20 11.16 -10.81
N SER A 318 -2.12 10.37 -10.80
CA SER A 318 -2.00 9.13 -10.02
C SER A 318 -0.92 9.24 -8.91
N PRO A 319 -1.11 10.12 -7.90
CA PRO A 319 -0.05 10.57 -7.00
C PRO A 319 0.56 9.48 -6.12
N SER A 320 -0.13 8.37 -5.88
CA SER A 320 0.46 7.25 -5.12
C SER A 320 1.56 6.51 -5.87
N MET A 321 1.71 6.77 -7.18
CA MET A 321 2.74 6.24 -8.06
C MET A 321 3.84 7.26 -8.36
N ASP A 322 3.72 8.51 -7.87
CA ASP A 322 4.73 9.56 -8.04
C ASP A 322 5.89 9.30 -7.10
N ILE A 323 6.86 8.51 -7.57
CA ILE A 323 8.04 8.12 -6.80
C ILE A 323 9.30 8.10 -7.67
N LEU A 324 10.43 8.42 -7.07
CA LEU A 324 11.76 8.20 -7.63
C LEU A 324 12.49 7.02 -6.96
N ILE A 325 12.09 6.67 -5.73
CA ILE A 325 12.61 5.52 -4.99
C ILE A 325 11.46 4.60 -4.62
N SER A 326 11.47 3.40 -5.19
CA SER A 326 10.50 2.33 -4.93
C SER A 326 11.00 1.47 -3.76
N SER A 327 10.56 1.79 -2.54
CA SER A 327 11.17 1.32 -1.31
C SER A 327 11.15 -0.20 -1.10
N ASN A 328 10.06 -0.88 -1.48
CA ASN A 328 9.97 -2.34 -1.29
C ASN A 328 10.63 -3.15 -2.42
N LEU A 329 11.08 -2.48 -3.49
CA LEU A 329 11.87 -3.14 -4.53
C LEU A 329 13.14 -3.78 -3.95
N GLU A 330 13.70 -3.20 -2.90
CA GLU A 330 14.84 -3.77 -2.17
C GLU A 330 14.62 -5.22 -1.76
N ARG A 331 13.39 -5.61 -1.38
CA ARG A 331 13.08 -7.00 -1.05
C ARG A 331 13.17 -7.95 -2.24
N LEU A 332 12.77 -7.47 -3.42
CA LEU A 332 12.95 -8.23 -4.66
C LEU A 332 14.42 -8.31 -5.03
N ILE A 333 15.16 -7.20 -4.96
CA ILE A 333 16.61 -7.17 -5.24
C ILE A 333 17.36 -8.17 -4.36
N TYR A 334 17.07 -8.20 -3.06
CA TYR A 334 17.63 -9.17 -2.13
C TYR A 334 17.35 -10.62 -2.57
N ARG A 335 16.10 -10.93 -2.97
CA ARG A 335 15.72 -12.28 -3.42
C ARG A 335 16.42 -12.70 -4.69
N ILE A 336 16.47 -11.85 -5.72
CA ILE A 336 17.12 -12.17 -7.00
C ILE A 336 18.64 -12.16 -6.89
N ALA A 337 19.22 -11.57 -5.85
CA ALA A 337 20.64 -11.70 -5.49
C ALA A 337 20.93 -13.03 -4.74
N GLY A 338 19.99 -13.97 -4.67
CA GLY A 338 20.17 -15.21 -3.95
C GLY A 338 20.12 -15.09 -2.43
N ASN A 339 19.44 -14.08 -1.91
CA ASN A 339 19.39 -13.70 -0.49
C ASN A 339 20.77 -13.23 0.05
N ASP A 340 21.59 -12.66 -0.80
CA ASP A 340 22.91 -12.12 -0.42
C ASP A 340 22.73 -10.68 0.13
N ALA A 341 22.86 -10.55 1.46
CA ALA A 341 22.72 -9.27 2.16
C ALA A 341 23.86 -8.29 1.84
N ASP A 342 25.06 -8.78 1.57
CA ASP A 342 26.21 -7.94 1.24
C ASP A 342 26.05 -7.36 -0.17
N LYS A 343 25.62 -8.18 -1.13
CA LYS A 343 25.32 -7.71 -2.49
C LYS A 343 24.17 -6.70 -2.48
N ASN A 344 23.11 -6.97 -1.74
CA ASN A 344 21.98 -6.03 -1.63
C ASN A 344 22.41 -4.70 -0.98
N ARG A 345 23.23 -4.75 0.10
CA ARG A 345 23.77 -3.55 0.75
C ARG A 345 24.63 -2.73 -0.21
N GLU A 346 25.48 -3.37 -1.03
CA GLU A 346 26.26 -2.69 -2.07
C GLU A 346 25.35 -1.89 -3.02
N LEU A 347 24.28 -2.54 -3.57
CA LEU A 347 23.35 -1.90 -4.51
C LEU A 347 22.57 -0.74 -3.85
N MET A 348 22.11 -0.94 -2.60
CA MET A 348 21.38 0.11 -1.88
C MET A 348 22.29 1.28 -1.49
N SER A 349 23.57 1.01 -1.21
CA SER A 349 24.59 2.06 -0.96
C SER A 349 24.87 2.86 -2.23
N ALA A 350 24.96 2.21 -3.39
CA ALA A 350 25.11 2.88 -4.67
C ALA A 350 23.88 3.77 -4.98
N LEU A 351 22.67 3.30 -4.72
CA LEU A 351 21.44 4.11 -4.86
C LEU A 351 21.45 5.34 -3.95
N SER A 352 21.91 5.19 -2.71
CA SER A 352 21.98 6.29 -1.75
C SER A 352 23.05 7.32 -2.13
N GLY A 353 24.22 6.86 -2.56
CA GLY A 353 25.37 7.70 -2.91
C GLY A 353 25.28 8.33 -4.30
N ASN A 354 25.16 7.48 -5.32
CA ASN A 354 25.23 7.90 -6.72
C ASN A 354 23.85 8.06 -7.37
N GLY A 355 22.79 7.69 -6.68
CA GLY A 355 21.41 7.74 -7.19
C GLY A 355 21.05 6.61 -8.15
N LYS A 356 21.93 5.63 -8.38
CA LYS A 356 21.68 4.52 -9.30
C LYS A 356 22.44 3.25 -8.93
N TYR A 357 21.94 2.11 -9.40
CA TYR A 357 22.63 0.82 -9.41
C TYR A 357 22.25 0.02 -10.66
N GLU A 358 23.05 -0.98 -10.96
CA GLU A 358 22.80 -1.96 -12.03
C GLU A 358 22.89 -3.38 -11.44
N ILE A 359 21.91 -4.22 -11.76
CA ILE A 359 21.92 -5.63 -11.36
C ILE A 359 22.70 -6.48 -12.36
N THR A 360 23.20 -7.63 -11.91
CA THR A 360 23.94 -8.56 -12.80
C THR A 360 22.99 -9.25 -13.79
N GLU A 361 23.54 -9.85 -14.85
CA GLU A 361 22.73 -10.61 -15.83
C GLU A 361 22.06 -11.84 -15.18
N GLU A 362 22.68 -12.46 -14.18
CA GLU A 362 22.09 -13.56 -13.40
C GLU A 362 20.88 -13.07 -12.59
N MET A 363 20.98 -11.90 -11.96
CA MET A 363 19.86 -11.28 -11.26
C MET A 363 18.74 -10.89 -12.22
N LYS A 364 19.10 -10.36 -13.40
CA LYS A 364 18.13 -9.96 -14.43
C LYS A 364 17.36 -11.16 -14.98
N ALA A 365 17.99 -12.31 -15.12
CA ALA A 365 17.32 -13.55 -15.50
C ALA A 365 16.23 -13.98 -14.50
N GLN A 366 16.35 -13.64 -13.21
CA GLN A 366 15.36 -13.92 -12.18
C GLN A 366 14.12 -13.00 -12.28
N LEU A 367 14.14 -11.96 -13.12
CA LEU A 367 13.01 -11.06 -13.36
C LEU A 367 12.06 -11.54 -14.47
N ALA A 368 12.22 -12.75 -14.99
CA ALA A 368 11.44 -13.30 -16.10
C ALA A 368 9.92 -13.34 -15.84
N ASP A 369 9.50 -13.38 -14.58
CA ASP A 369 8.10 -13.32 -14.18
C ASP A 369 7.48 -11.93 -14.29
N PHE A 370 8.30 -10.89 -14.37
CA PHE A 370 7.85 -9.51 -14.42
C PHE A 370 7.83 -8.98 -15.87
N TYR A 371 6.83 -8.13 -16.11
CA TYR A 371 6.77 -7.28 -17.28
C TYR A 371 6.56 -5.83 -16.80
N GLY A 372 7.35 -4.90 -17.26
CA GLY A 372 7.21 -3.48 -16.92
C GLY A 372 6.81 -2.64 -18.12
N ASN A 373 5.84 -1.75 -17.95
CA ASN A 373 5.51 -0.70 -18.92
C ASN A 373 4.93 0.53 -18.20
N PHE A 374 4.66 1.60 -18.92
CA PHE A 374 4.13 2.83 -18.36
C PHE A 374 2.99 3.42 -19.22
N ALA A 375 2.20 4.30 -18.59
CA ALA A 375 1.20 5.12 -19.29
C ALA A 375 1.43 6.60 -18.97
N SER A 376 1.28 7.44 -19.98
CA SER A 376 1.26 8.88 -19.84
C SER A 376 -0.08 9.38 -19.27
N GLU A 377 -0.13 10.65 -18.83
CA GLU A 377 -1.38 11.28 -18.39
C GLU A 377 -2.47 11.24 -19.47
N ALA A 378 -2.11 11.46 -20.74
CA ALA A 378 -3.06 11.40 -21.84
C ALA A 378 -3.62 10.00 -22.07
N GLU A 379 -2.78 8.95 -22.00
CA GLU A 379 -3.22 7.56 -22.09
C GLU A 379 -4.10 7.17 -20.89
N THR A 380 -3.73 7.62 -19.70
CA THR A 380 -4.52 7.40 -18.46
C THR A 380 -5.93 7.96 -18.59
N ALA A 381 -6.07 9.22 -19.01
CA ALA A 381 -7.36 9.85 -19.23
C ALA A 381 -8.18 9.16 -20.35
N ALA A 382 -7.51 8.77 -21.45
CA ALA A 382 -8.16 8.05 -22.54
C ALA A 382 -8.76 6.70 -22.10
N GLU A 383 -8.07 5.96 -21.22
CA GLU A 383 -8.55 4.66 -20.73
C GLU A 383 -9.71 4.79 -19.74
N ILE A 384 -9.76 5.81 -18.89
CA ILE A 384 -10.94 6.11 -18.05
C ILE A 384 -12.16 6.31 -18.94
N ARG A 385 -12.03 7.18 -19.95
CA ARG A 385 -13.13 7.46 -20.90
C ARG A 385 -13.53 6.21 -21.67
N ARG A 386 -12.57 5.49 -22.22
CA ARG A 386 -12.81 4.30 -23.06
C ARG A 386 -13.59 3.23 -22.29
N LEU A 387 -13.18 2.92 -21.06
CA LEU A 387 -13.84 1.88 -20.25
C LEU A 387 -15.26 2.30 -19.86
N TYR A 388 -15.44 3.57 -19.47
CA TYR A 388 -16.75 4.13 -19.19
C TYR A 388 -17.68 4.05 -20.41
N GLU A 389 -17.24 4.51 -21.59
CA GLU A 389 -18.04 4.50 -22.81
C GLU A 389 -18.39 3.08 -23.28
N LYS A 390 -17.44 2.13 -23.10
CA LYS A 390 -17.61 0.74 -23.56
C LYS A 390 -18.56 -0.06 -22.69
N CYS A 391 -18.47 0.04 -21.38
CA CYS A 391 -19.20 -0.82 -20.45
C CYS A 391 -19.82 -0.13 -19.22
N GLY A 392 -19.70 1.20 -19.12
CA GLY A 392 -20.23 1.98 -17.98
C GLY A 392 -19.44 1.81 -16.68
N TYR A 393 -18.32 1.09 -16.69
CA TYR A 393 -17.47 0.91 -15.52
C TYR A 393 -16.47 2.07 -15.40
N VAL A 394 -16.49 2.75 -14.24
CA VAL A 394 -15.62 3.90 -13.98
C VAL A 394 -14.49 3.48 -13.05
N ILE A 395 -13.26 3.71 -13.47
CA ILE A 395 -12.04 3.43 -12.72
C ILE A 395 -11.34 4.72 -12.27
N ASP A 396 -10.53 4.62 -11.22
CA ASP A 396 -9.66 5.72 -10.80
C ASP A 396 -8.41 5.85 -11.69
N THR A 397 -7.68 6.92 -11.50
CA THR A 397 -6.48 7.24 -12.31
C THR A 397 -5.37 6.20 -12.20
N HIS A 398 -5.16 5.61 -11.00
CA HIS A 398 -4.15 4.55 -10.81
C HIS A 398 -4.53 3.27 -11.53
N THR A 399 -5.78 2.84 -11.41
CA THR A 399 -6.32 1.68 -12.12
C THR A 399 -6.26 1.90 -13.63
N ALA A 400 -6.48 3.12 -14.09
CA ALA A 400 -6.38 3.47 -15.52
C ALA A 400 -4.97 3.34 -16.06
N VAL A 401 -3.93 3.72 -15.29
CA VAL A 401 -2.53 3.45 -15.65
C VAL A 401 -2.31 1.94 -15.82
N ALA A 402 -2.80 1.13 -14.88
CA ALA A 402 -2.68 -0.33 -14.97
C ALA A 402 -3.40 -0.89 -16.18
N PHE A 403 -4.59 -0.39 -16.50
CA PHE A 403 -5.37 -0.84 -17.64
C PHE A 403 -4.71 -0.46 -18.97
N ALA A 404 -4.15 0.74 -19.11
CA ALA A 404 -3.36 1.15 -20.27
C ALA A 404 -2.14 0.24 -20.49
N VAL A 405 -1.43 -0.07 -19.39
CA VAL A 405 -0.27 -0.98 -19.45
C VAL A 405 -0.67 -2.41 -19.82
N TYR A 406 -1.82 -2.89 -19.31
CA TYR A 406 -2.37 -4.17 -19.74
C TYR A 406 -2.64 -4.22 -21.24
N GLY A 407 -3.27 -3.18 -21.80
CA GLY A 407 -3.47 -3.08 -23.25
C GLY A 407 -2.16 -3.16 -24.05
N LYS A 408 -1.12 -2.44 -23.59
CA LYS A 408 0.21 -2.50 -24.22
C LYS A 408 0.83 -3.91 -24.12
N TYR A 409 0.69 -4.57 -22.97
CA TYR A 409 1.15 -5.94 -22.77
C TYR A 409 0.51 -6.91 -23.77
N VAL A 410 -0.82 -6.86 -23.91
CA VAL A 410 -1.56 -7.72 -24.85
C VAL A 410 -1.10 -7.48 -26.29
N VAL A 411 -0.92 -6.22 -26.69
CA VAL A 411 -0.44 -5.87 -28.05
C VAL A 411 0.99 -6.37 -28.30
N GLU A 412 1.88 -6.24 -27.30
CA GLU A 412 3.28 -6.65 -27.44
C GLU A 412 3.47 -8.18 -27.43
N THR A 413 2.67 -8.91 -26.67
CA THR A 413 2.90 -10.34 -26.40
C THR A 413 1.88 -11.28 -27.04
N GLY A 414 0.69 -10.80 -27.39
CA GLY A 414 -0.43 -11.65 -27.81
C GLY A 414 -1.00 -12.54 -26.68
N ASP A 415 -0.66 -12.26 -25.42
CA ASP A 415 -1.13 -13.04 -24.27
C ASP A 415 -2.50 -12.55 -23.79
N HIS A 416 -3.50 -13.41 -23.92
CA HIS A 416 -4.90 -13.16 -23.55
C HIS A 416 -5.36 -14.02 -22.35
N LYS A 417 -4.43 -14.49 -21.50
CA LYS A 417 -4.80 -15.21 -20.29
C LYS A 417 -5.72 -14.37 -19.39
N THR A 418 -6.54 -15.05 -18.61
CA THR A 418 -7.33 -14.39 -17.56
C THR A 418 -6.45 -13.45 -16.76
N THR A 419 -6.83 -12.18 -16.73
CA THR A 419 -6.01 -11.11 -16.12
C THR A 419 -6.78 -10.41 -15.01
N VAL A 420 -6.13 -10.28 -13.85
CA VAL A 420 -6.60 -9.53 -12.68
C VAL A 420 -5.85 -8.20 -12.60
N ILE A 421 -6.57 -7.10 -12.62
CA ILE A 421 -6.03 -5.74 -12.43
C ILE A 421 -6.33 -5.31 -11.00
N ALA A 422 -5.31 -4.95 -10.24
CA ALA A 422 -5.47 -4.39 -8.90
C ALA A 422 -6.09 -2.98 -9.01
N SER A 423 -7.35 -2.85 -8.64
CA SER A 423 -8.07 -1.57 -8.59
C SER A 423 -7.85 -0.95 -7.20
N THR A 424 -6.89 -0.02 -7.13
CA THR A 424 -6.27 0.39 -5.88
C THR A 424 -6.93 1.57 -5.19
N ALA A 425 -7.83 2.28 -5.87
CA ALA A 425 -8.61 3.35 -5.27
C ALA A 425 -9.99 3.47 -5.92
N SER A 426 -10.95 3.97 -5.15
CA SER A 426 -12.26 4.34 -5.67
C SER A 426 -12.14 5.57 -6.58
N PRO A 427 -12.88 5.65 -7.68
CA PRO A 427 -12.94 6.85 -8.52
C PRO A 427 -13.41 8.10 -7.73
N PHE A 428 -14.17 7.92 -6.67
CA PHE A 428 -14.60 9.00 -5.79
C PHE A 428 -13.45 9.68 -5.01
N LYS A 429 -12.30 9.04 -4.91
CA LYS A 429 -11.12 9.63 -4.28
C LYS A 429 -10.41 10.65 -5.16
N PHE A 430 -10.50 10.45 -6.46
CA PHE A 430 -9.89 11.29 -7.51
C PHE A 430 -10.96 11.85 -8.46
N THR A 431 -12.12 12.21 -7.91
CA THR A 431 -13.34 12.55 -8.65
C THR A 431 -13.09 13.57 -9.75
N ARG A 432 -12.34 14.66 -9.48
CA ARG A 432 -12.05 15.69 -10.47
C ARG A 432 -11.32 15.11 -11.67
N SER A 433 -10.18 14.46 -11.47
CA SER A 433 -9.39 13.88 -12.57
C SER A 433 -10.16 12.83 -13.36
N VAL A 434 -11.00 12.03 -12.68
CA VAL A 434 -11.84 11.02 -13.33
C VAL A 434 -12.93 11.68 -14.18
N MET A 435 -13.62 12.70 -13.66
CA MET A 435 -14.71 13.39 -14.35
C MET A 435 -14.19 14.20 -15.54
N ASP A 436 -13.07 14.91 -15.39
CA ASP A 436 -12.42 15.65 -16.47
C ASP A 436 -11.95 14.71 -17.60
N ALA A 437 -11.48 13.51 -17.25
CA ALA A 437 -11.12 12.48 -18.22
C ALA A 437 -12.34 11.96 -19.00
N ILE A 438 -13.50 11.85 -18.37
CA ILE A 438 -14.75 11.43 -19.03
C ILE A 438 -15.27 12.52 -19.97
N ASP A 439 -15.40 13.76 -19.48
CA ASP A 439 -15.89 14.88 -20.28
C ASP A 439 -15.44 16.21 -19.66
N ILE A 440 -14.73 17.02 -20.44
CA ILE A 440 -14.22 18.35 -20.03
C ILE A 440 -15.31 19.32 -19.54
N LYS A 441 -16.56 19.08 -19.86
CA LYS A 441 -17.68 19.92 -19.36
C LYS A 441 -17.78 19.96 -17.84
N TYR A 442 -17.19 18.98 -17.15
CA TYR A 442 -17.22 18.87 -15.71
C TYR A 442 -16.19 19.76 -14.99
N ASP A 443 -15.18 20.30 -15.69
CA ASP A 443 -14.09 21.10 -15.11
C ASP A 443 -14.58 22.30 -14.28
N ALA A 444 -15.68 22.95 -14.67
CA ALA A 444 -16.24 24.10 -13.96
C ALA A 444 -17.03 23.76 -12.68
N MET A 445 -17.29 22.51 -12.38
CA MET A 445 -18.10 22.08 -11.24
C MET A 445 -17.29 22.04 -9.93
N GLY A 446 -17.97 22.26 -8.81
CA GLY A 446 -17.37 22.10 -7.48
C GLY A 446 -17.11 20.62 -7.13
N ASP A 447 -16.15 20.34 -6.23
CA ASP A 447 -15.71 18.96 -5.94
C ASP A 447 -16.86 18.05 -5.46
N PHE A 448 -17.76 18.54 -4.60
CA PHE A 448 -18.91 17.74 -4.15
C PHE A 448 -20.03 17.64 -5.18
N GLU A 449 -20.18 18.62 -6.09
CA GLU A 449 -21.07 18.49 -7.25
C GLU A 449 -20.57 17.42 -8.21
N LEU A 450 -19.24 17.35 -8.43
CA LEU A 450 -18.61 16.28 -9.21
C LEU A 450 -18.82 14.90 -8.59
N VAL A 451 -18.77 14.79 -7.26
CA VAL A 451 -19.09 13.53 -6.55
C VAL A 451 -20.52 13.08 -6.86
N ASP A 452 -21.49 14.00 -6.83
CA ASP A 452 -22.90 13.68 -7.11
C ASP A 452 -23.09 13.27 -8.58
N GLU A 453 -22.43 13.95 -9.52
CA GLU A 453 -22.46 13.59 -10.93
C GLU A 453 -21.77 12.24 -11.19
N LEU A 454 -20.61 11.98 -10.57
CA LEU A 454 -19.93 10.69 -10.67
C LEU A 454 -20.85 9.55 -10.20
N SER A 455 -21.54 9.74 -9.07
CA SER A 455 -22.50 8.76 -8.55
C SER A 455 -23.60 8.44 -9.57
N LYS A 456 -24.12 9.45 -10.29
CA LYS A 456 -25.16 9.26 -11.31
C LYS A 456 -24.65 8.49 -12.52
N ILE A 457 -23.48 8.88 -13.07
CA ILE A 457 -22.96 8.25 -14.30
C ILE A 457 -22.41 6.85 -14.05
N ALA A 458 -21.72 6.64 -12.90
CA ALA A 458 -21.22 5.33 -12.51
C ALA A 458 -22.32 4.39 -11.97
N LYS A 459 -23.50 4.92 -11.63
CA LYS A 459 -24.61 4.18 -10.98
C LYS A 459 -24.19 3.52 -9.68
N VAL A 460 -23.29 4.13 -8.95
CA VAL A 460 -22.74 3.67 -7.67
C VAL A 460 -23.07 4.70 -6.60
N LYS A 461 -23.49 4.24 -5.43
CA LYS A 461 -23.73 5.11 -4.28
C LYS A 461 -22.44 5.82 -3.87
N VAL A 462 -22.53 7.09 -3.51
CA VAL A 462 -21.39 7.81 -2.92
C VAL A 462 -20.90 7.05 -1.68
N PRO A 463 -19.61 6.72 -1.59
CA PRO A 463 -19.05 6.04 -0.42
C PRO A 463 -19.26 6.85 0.87
N ASN A 464 -19.55 6.16 1.97
CA ASN A 464 -19.73 6.82 3.26
C ASN A 464 -18.54 7.69 3.65
N ALA A 465 -17.32 7.26 3.31
CA ALA A 465 -16.08 8.02 3.53
C ALA A 465 -16.06 9.42 2.87
N ILE A 466 -16.83 9.63 1.82
CA ILE A 466 -16.99 10.92 1.14
C ILE A 466 -18.22 11.64 1.67
N GLU A 467 -19.33 10.93 1.87
CA GLU A 467 -20.58 11.52 2.35
C GLU A 467 -20.42 12.15 3.74
N GLU A 468 -19.74 11.45 4.65
CA GLU A 468 -19.50 11.91 6.02
C GLU A 468 -18.70 13.22 6.07
N ILE A 469 -17.72 13.42 5.19
CA ILE A 469 -16.89 14.62 5.22
C ILE A 469 -17.58 15.87 4.67
N ARG A 470 -18.71 15.75 3.98
CA ARG A 470 -19.45 16.93 3.44
C ARG A 470 -19.77 17.93 4.54
N THR A 471 -20.25 17.44 5.67
CA THR A 471 -20.72 18.26 6.79
C THR A 471 -19.94 18.09 8.07
N ALA A 472 -18.91 17.20 8.07
CA ALA A 472 -18.13 16.94 9.26
C ALA A 472 -17.40 18.21 9.75
N PRO A 473 -17.40 18.46 11.07
CA PRO A 473 -16.65 19.57 11.65
C PRO A 473 -15.15 19.30 11.56
N VAL A 474 -14.36 20.34 11.45
CA VAL A 474 -12.90 20.26 11.59
C VAL A 474 -12.59 19.94 13.06
N LEU A 475 -11.89 18.84 13.30
CA LEU A 475 -11.47 18.36 14.61
C LEU A 475 -9.99 18.63 14.86
N HIS A 476 -9.21 18.82 13.80
CA HIS A 476 -7.77 19.04 13.84
C HIS A 476 -7.42 20.30 13.05
N ASP A 477 -7.06 21.36 13.74
CA ASP A 477 -6.70 22.67 13.18
C ASP A 477 -5.26 23.09 13.52
N THR A 478 -4.50 22.20 14.19
CA THR A 478 -3.12 22.49 14.57
C THR A 478 -2.23 22.66 13.35
N GLN A 479 -1.46 23.74 13.37
CA GLN A 479 -0.45 24.04 12.36
C GLN A 479 0.88 24.38 13.03
N CYS A 480 2.00 24.10 12.37
CA CYS A 480 3.32 24.48 12.86
C CYS A 480 4.31 24.69 11.73
N ASP A 481 5.38 25.38 12.05
CA ASP A 481 6.56 25.46 11.19
C ASP A 481 7.39 24.17 11.31
N VAL A 482 8.20 23.88 10.30
CA VAL A 482 8.97 22.63 10.20
C VAL A 482 9.90 22.42 11.41
N ASP A 483 10.50 23.50 11.93
CA ASP A 483 11.38 23.48 13.11
C ASP A 483 10.61 23.23 14.43
N LYS A 484 9.28 23.37 14.45
CA LYS A 484 8.40 23.16 15.60
C LYS A 484 7.73 21.78 15.64
N MET A 485 7.95 20.94 14.65
CA MET A 485 7.35 19.61 14.59
C MET A 485 7.63 18.74 15.83
N LYS A 486 8.88 18.78 16.34
CA LYS A 486 9.28 18.05 17.56
C LYS A 486 8.51 18.54 18.79
N ASP A 487 8.43 19.86 18.98
CA ASP A 487 7.70 20.47 20.11
C ASP A 487 6.21 20.11 20.06
N THR A 488 5.64 20.07 18.86
CA THR A 488 4.24 19.68 18.64
C THR A 488 4.00 18.21 19.03
N VAL A 489 4.92 17.30 18.65
CA VAL A 489 4.84 15.89 19.09
C VAL A 489 4.87 15.78 20.60
N LYS A 490 5.82 16.47 21.28
CA LYS A 490 5.92 16.47 22.73
C LYS A 490 4.62 16.98 23.39
N SER A 491 4.06 18.06 22.87
CA SER A 491 2.79 18.62 23.37
C SER A 491 1.64 17.60 23.31
N PHE A 492 1.47 16.87 22.21
CA PHE A 492 0.44 15.83 22.09
C PHE A 492 0.66 14.64 23.01
N LEU A 493 1.90 14.38 23.39
CA LEU A 493 2.23 13.31 24.33
C LEU A 493 2.18 13.76 25.80
N GLY A 494 2.00 15.06 26.06
CA GLY A 494 2.01 15.62 27.40
C GLY A 494 3.41 15.66 28.03
N MET A 495 4.41 15.90 27.22
CA MET A 495 5.84 15.92 27.59
C MET A 495 6.40 17.33 27.62
#